data_abec19a2566165e855b28ddddc7a846b
#
_entry.id   abec19a2566165e855b28ddddc7a846b
#
_cell.length_a   1.000
_cell.length_b   1.000
_cell.length_c   1.000
_cell.angle_alpha   90.00
_cell.angle_beta   90.00
_cell.angle_gamma   90.00
#
_symmetry.space_group_name_H-M   'P 1'
#
loop_
_entity.id
_entity.type
_entity.pdbx_description
1 polymer ?
#
loop_
_entity_poly.entity_id
_entity_poly.type
_entity_poly.pdbx_seq_one_letter_code
_entity_poly.pdbx_strand_id
1 'polypeptide(L)'
;MENMLRRVLIPFLCLLGLFCTLGAQEAPPLKIAALHPVLGDMARALGGSHVQVTDLLKPNGNLHSFEPAPQDIAAAGQARLVLASGKNLEPYLPRLKDALGSRAQILDLGASIPDVPVAADSAEHDHHDHAEDGSCSHGPND
;
A
#
# COMPACT_ATOMS: atom_id res chain seq x y z
N MET A 1 13.33 -18.11 65.72
CA MET A 1 13.49 -16.96 64.83
C MET A 1 13.32 -17.33 63.33
N GLU A 2 13.74 -18.48 62.88
CA GLU A 2 13.68 -18.92 61.47
C GLU A 2 12.22 -19.03 60.93
N ASN A 3 11.29 -19.53 61.71
CA ASN A 3 9.89 -19.72 61.27
C ASN A 3 9.13 -18.40 61.07
N MET A 4 9.54 -17.35 61.77
CA MET A 4 8.92 -16.03 61.64
C MET A 4 9.39 -15.32 60.36
N LEU A 5 10.69 -15.51 60.02
CA LEU A 5 11.28 -14.95 58.78
C LEU A 5 10.68 -15.63 57.54
N ARG A 6 10.47 -16.96 57.54
CA ARG A 6 9.82 -17.68 56.43
C ARG A 6 8.35 -17.25 56.21
N ARG A 7 7.62 -16.98 57.29
CA ARG A 7 6.20 -16.58 57.20
C ARG A 7 6.02 -15.19 56.61
N VAL A 8 7.01 -14.33 56.67
CA VAL A 8 6.98 -12.98 56.08
C VAL A 8 7.61 -12.96 54.68
N LEU A 9 8.68 -13.75 54.47
CA LEU A 9 9.43 -13.73 53.20
C LEU A 9 8.67 -14.38 52.05
N ILE A 10 7.92 -15.46 52.31
CA ILE A 10 7.17 -16.16 51.26
C ILE A 10 6.04 -15.32 50.68
N PRO A 11 5.15 -14.67 51.46
CA PRO A 11 4.08 -13.80 50.88
C PRO A 11 4.66 -12.56 50.19
N PHE A 12 5.78 -12.04 50.65
CA PHE A 12 6.46 -10.90 50.02
C PHE A 12 7.06 -11.28 48.65
N LEU A 13 7.64 -12.48 48.55
CA LEU A 13 8.16 -13.00 47.28
C LEU A 13 7.03 -13.32 46.28
N CYS A 14 5.88 -13.83 46.77
CA CYS A 14 4.67 -14.01 45.94
C CYS A 14 4.07 -12.69 45.47
N LEU A 15 4.07 -11.67 46.30
CA LEU A 15 3.58 -10.35 45.93
C LEU A 15 4.50 -9.68 44.88
N LEU A 16 5.82 -9.89 44.96
CA LEU A 16 6.80 -9.40 43.99
C LEU A 16 6.65 -10.13 42.64
N GLY A 17 6.31 -11.45 42.66
CA GLY A 17 6.04 -12.24 41.46
C GLY A 17 4.76 -11.82 40.73
N LEU A 18 3.74 -11.32 41.46
CA LEU A 18 2.50 -10.87 40.85
C LEU A 18 2.63 -9.53 40.11
N PHE A 19 3.64 -8.72 40.46
CA PHE A 19 3.92 -7.46 39.79
C PHE A 19 4.65 -7.64 38.45
N CYS A 20 5.28 -8.81 38.20
CA CYS A 20 6.03 -9.07 36.98
C CYS A 20 5.16 -9.50 35.80
N THR A 21 3.85 -9.70 35.98
CA THR A 21 2.89 -10.09 34.93
C THR A 21 2.07 -8.92 34.36
N LEU A 22 2.47 -7.65 34.60
CA LEU A 22 1.98 -6.58 33.74
C LEU A 22 2.63 -6.79 32.35
N GLY A 23 2.03 -7.72 31.61
CA GLY A 23 2.38 -7.97 30.22
C GLY A 23 2.32 -6.65 29.47
N ALA A 24 3.38 -6.29 28.79
CA ALA A 24 3.38 -5.18 27.86
C ALA A 24 2.20 -5.41 26.91
N GLN A 25 1.13 -4.64 27.07
CA GLN A 25 -0.02 -4.69 26.18
C GLN A 25 0.47 -4.15 24.85
N GLU A 26 0.74 -5.05 23.90
CA GLU A 26 1.12 -4.64 22.55
C GLU A 26 0.04 -3.71 22.01
N ALA A 27 0.44 -2.55 21.56
CA ALA A 27 -0.48 -1.61 20.94
C ALA A 27 -1.13 -2.30 19.71
N PRO A 28 -2.42 -2.05 19.45
CA PRO A 28 -3.06 -2.64 18.29
C PRO A 28 -2.33 -2.22 17.01
N PRO A 29 -2.24 -3.12 16.01
CA PRO A 29 -1.51 -2.85 14.78
C PRO A 29 -2.08 -1.62 14.06
N LEU A 30 -1.20 -0.83 13.47
CA LEU A 30 -1.57 0.33 12.67
C LEU A 30 -2.32 -0.12 11.42
N LYS A 31 -3.56 0.31 11.25
CA LYS A 31 -4.34 0.01 10.06
C LYS A 31 -3.91 0.90 8.91
N ILE A 32 -3.50 0.27 7.81
CA ILE A 32 -3.03 0.92 6.60
C ILE A 32 -3.89 0.44 5.43
N ALA A 33 -4.33 1.37 4.58
CA ALA A 33 -4.88 1.05 3.27
C ALA A 33 -3.84 1.42 2.20
N ALA A 34 -3.48 0.49 1.35
CA ALA A 34 -2.59 0.72 0.22
C ALA A 34 -3.42 0.79 -1.06
N LEU A 35 -3.20 1.81 -1.88
CA LEU A 35 -3.96 1.98 -3.12
C LEU A 35 -3.65 0.88 -4.14
N HIS A 36 -2.45 0.29 -4.07
CA HIS A 36 -2.09 -0.89 -4.87
C HIS A 36 -1.14 -1.84 -4.13
N PRO A 37 -1.04 -3.12 -4.57
CA PRO A 37 -0.35 -4.18 -3.84
C PRO A 37 1.13 -3.91 -3.53
N VAL A 38 1.86 -3.25 -4.43
CA VAL A 38 3.29 -2.95 -4.22
C VAL A 38 3.50 -2.09 -2.96
N LEU A 39 2.66 -1.07 -2.77
CA LEU A 39 2.72 -0.25 -1.54
C LEU A 39 2.33 -1.06 -0.32
N GLY A 40 1.35 -1.96 -0.46
CA GLY A 40 0.95 -2.87 0.60
C GLY A 40 2.06 -3.82 1.02
N ASP A 41 2.78 -4.40 0.06
CA ASP A 41 3.90 -5.30 0.33
C ASP A 41 5.07 -4.56 1.01
N MET A 42 5.37 -3.35 0.56
CA MET A 42 6.36 -2.50 1.22
C MET A 42 5.96 -2.19 2.67
N ALA A 43 4.69 -1.83 2.89
CA ALA A 43 4.19 -1.55 4.24
C ALA A 43 4.27 -2.79 5.15
N ARG A 44 3.93 -3.98 4.65
CA ARG A 44 4.05 -5.25 5.38
C ARG A 44 5.50 -5.58 5.70
N ALA A 45 6.39 -5.41 4.71
CA ALA A 45 7.81 -5.69 4.89
C ALA A 45 8.46 -4.79 5.96
N LEU A 46 8.07 -3.51 6.01
CA LEU A 46 8.61 -2.55 6.96
C LEU A 46 7.95 -2.64 8.34
N GLY A 47 6.62 -2.85 8.37
CA GLY A 47 5.83 -2.78 9.60
C GLY A 47 5.71 -4.11 10.34
N GLY A 48 5.92 -5.26 9.66
CA GLY A 48 5.80 -6.59 10.26
C GLY A 48 4.48 -6.79 10.99
N SER A 49 4.54 -7.24 12.24
CA SER A 49 3.36 -7.46 13.09
C SER A 49 2.70 -6.18 13.60
N HIS A 50 3.35 -5.02 13.45
CA HIS A 50 2.84 -3.73 13.94
C HIS A 50 1.86 -3.06 12.98
N VAL A 51 1.65 -3.62 11.78
CA VAL A 51 0.73 -3.09 10.77
C VAL A 51 -0.29 -4.12 10.32
N GLN A 52 -1.49 -3.63 10.02
CA GLN A 52 -2.54 -4.37 9.33
C GLN A 52 -2.84 -3.67 8.02
N VAL A 53 -2.46 -4.28 6.90
CA VAL A 53 -2.53 -3.66 5.57
C VAL A 53 -3.67 -4.25 4.75
N THR A 54 -4.49 -3.37 4.16
CA THR A 54 -5.54 -3.70 3.20
C THR A 54 -5.19 -3.08 1.85
N ASP A 55 -5.07 -3.91 0.81
CA ASP A 55 -4.87 -3.44 -0.55
C ASP A 55 -6.23 -3.16 -1.20
N LEU A 56 -6.43 -1.94 -1.73
CA LEU A 56 -7.67 -1.58 -2.41
C LEU A 56 -7.71 -2.18 -3.82
N LEU A 57 -6.64 -2.04 -4.56
CA LEU A 57 -6.51 -2.72 -5.86
C LEU A 57 -6.14 -4.18 -5.66
N LYS A 58 -6.87 -5.07 -6.31
CA LYS A 58 -6.59 -6.50 -6.32
C LYS A 58 -5.30 -6.81 -7.10
N PRO A 59 -4.58 -7.90 -6.76
CA PRO A 59 -3.49 -8.38 -7.60
C PRO A 59 -3.96 -8.54 -9.06
N ASN A 60 -3.13 -8.12 -10.01
CA ASN A 60 -3.42 -8.06 -11.45
C ASN A 60 -4.49 -7.03 -11.88
N GLY A 61 -4.99 -6.19 -10.98
CA GLY A 61 -5.84 -5.06 -11.34
C GLY A 61 -5.06 -3.99 -12.11
N ASN A 62 -5.73 -3.31 -13.03
CA ASN A 62 -5.13 -2.19 -13.76
C ASN A 62 -5.27 -0.90 -12.95
N LEU A 63 -4.15 -0.33 -12.52
CA LEU A 63 -4.10 0.86 -11.69
C LEU A 63 -4.70 2.10 -12.38
N HIS A 64 -4.51 2.24 -13.69
CA HIS A 64 -5.00 3.39 -14.45
C HIS A 64 -6.51 3.39 -14.69
N SER A 65 -7.13 2.21 -14.69
CA SER A 65 -8.58 2.04 -14.86
C SER A 65 -9.32 1.68 -13.58
N PHE A 66 -8.61 1.61 -12.46
CA PHE A 66 -9.22 1.30 -11.18
C PHE A 66 -10.07 2.49 -10.70
N GLU A 67 -11.32 2.20 -10.35
CA GLU A 67 -12.20 3.14 -9.63
C GLU A 67 -12.61 2.49 -8.31
N PRO A 68 -12.30 3.13 -7.16
CA PRO A 68 -12.70 2.60 -5.87
C PRO A 68 -14.20 2.48 -5.73
N ALA A 69 -14.68 1.28 -5.45
CA ALA A 69 -16.08 1.05 -5.11
C ALA A 69 -16.40 1.62 -3.69
N PRO A 70 -17.68 1.82 -3.34
CA PRO A 70 -18.05 2.30 -2.00
C PRO A 70 -17.46 1.48 -0.85
N GLN A 71 -17.30 0.18 -1.03
CA GLN A 71 -16.67 -0.72 -0.06
C GLN A 71 -15.17 -0.44 0.11
N ASP A 72 -14.47 -0.05 -0.98
CA ASP A 72 -13.05 0.28 -0.94
C ASP A 72 -12.84 1.61 -0.20
N ILE A 73 -13.71 2.59 -0.47
CA ILE A 73 -13.73 3.87 0.26
C ILE A 73 -14.01 3.64 1.74
N ALA A 74 -14.95 2.74 2.08
CA ALA A 74 -15.24 2.40 3.47
C ALA A 74 -14.04 1.73 4.15
N ALA A 75 -13.35 0.81 3.46
CA ALA A 75 -12.14 0.15 3.98
C ALA A 75 -11.00 1.16 4.19
N ALA A 76 -10.77 2.05 3.22
CA ALA A 76 -9.80 3.15 3.35
C ALA A 76 -10.13 4.07 4.53
N GLY A 77 -11.42 4.37 4.75
CA GLY A 77 -11.88 5.21 5.85
C GLY A 77 -11.73 4.58 7.25
N GLN A 78 -11.53 3.26 7.33
CA GLN A 78 -11.19 2.56 8.58
C GLN A 78 -9.68 2.51 8.86
N ALA A 79 -8.87 2.81 7.86
CA ALA A 79 -7.43 2.91 8.01
C ALA A 79 -7.05 4.23 8.69
N ARG A 80 -5.96 4.21 9.44
CA ARG A 80 -5.34 5.43 9.95
C ARG A 80 -4.47 6.11 8.89
N LEU A 81 -3.88 5.32 8.00
CA LEU A 81 -2.98 5.79 6.95
C LEU A 81 -3.39 5.16 5.61
N VAL A 82 -3.47 5.99 4.59
CA VAL A 82 -3.67 5.56 3.19
C VAL A 82 -2.39 5.87 2.42
N LEU A 83 -1.81 4.86 1.77
CA LEU A 83 -0.61 4.99 0.97
C LEU A 83 -0.97 5.16 -0.50
N ALA A 84 -0.50 6.24 -1.11
CA ALA A 84 -0.63 6.54 -2.52
C ALA A 84 0.76 6.72 -3.15
N SER A 85 0.94 6.31 -4.40
CA SER A 85 2.18 6.56 -5.15
C SER A 85 2.32 8.03 -5.51
N GLY A 86 1.22 8.69 -5.85
CA GLY A 86 1.23 10.06 -6.34
C GLY A 86 1.70 10.20 -7.79
N LYS A 87 2.14 11.39 -8.18
CA LYS A 87 2.61 11.68 -9.56
C LYS A 87 1.61 11.28 -10.64
N ASN A 88 0.31 11.46 -10.37
CA ASN A 88 -0.81 11.11 -11.25
C ASN A 88 -0.93 9.60 -11.58
N LEU A 89 -0.27 8.72 -10.81
CA LEU A 89 -0.40 7.29 -11.01
C LEU A 89 -1.81 6.79 -10.64
N GLU A 90 -2.44 7.44 -9.65
CA GLU A 90 -3.82 7.18 -9.23
C GLU A 90 -4.73 8.36 -9.62
N PRO A 91 -5.37 8.33 -10.81
CA PRO A 91 -6.21 9.45 -11.28
C PRO A 91 -7.44 9.68 -10.41
N TYR A 92 -7.86 8.68 -9.64
CA TYR A 92 -8.99 8.76 -8.70
C TYR A 92 -8.61 9.34 -7.32
N LEU A 93 -7.33 9.59 -7.05
CA LEU A 93 -6.84 10.04 -5.73
C LEU A 93 -7.52 11.33 -5.23
N PRO A 94 -7.78 12.35 -6.05
CA PRO A 94 -8.52 13.55 -5.60
C PRO A 94 -9.93 13.22 -5.07
N ARG A 95 -10.69 12.40 -5.80
CA ARG A 95 -12.03 11.97 -5.38
C ARG A 95 -11.99 11.14 -4.10
N LEU A 96 -10.99 10.28 -3.96
CA LEU A 96 -10.79 9.50 -2.74
C LEU A 96 -10.46 10.40 -1.55
N LYS A 97 -9.63 11.42 -1.72
CA LYS A 97 -9.32 12.44 -0.70
C LYS A 97 -10.60 13.13 -0.21
N ASP A 98 -11.43 13.58 -1.15
CA ASP A 98 -12.71 14.25 -0.83
C ASP A 98 -13.66 13.31 -0.08
N ALA A 99 -13.78 12.06 -0.52
CA ALA A 99 -14.64 11.07 0.11
C ALA A 99 -14.18 10.67 1.52
N LEU A 100 -12.88 10.63 1.77
CA LEU A 100 -12.30 10.29 3.08
C LEU A 100 -12.32 11.48 4.03
N GLY A 101 -12.14 12.70 3.54
CA GLY A 101 -12.01 13.89 4.38
C GLY A 101 -10.91 13.72 5.44
N SER A 102 -11.24 13.92 6.71
CA SER A 102 -10.30 13.78 7.84
C SER A 102 -10.26 12.39 8.47
N ARG A 103 -10.97 11.39 7.91
CA ARG A 103 -11.08 10.03 8.50
C ARG A 103 -9.78 9.25 8.44
N ALA A 104 -8.95 9.48 7.42
CA ALA A 104 -7.66 8.83 7.24
C ALA A 104 -6.63 9.85 6.77
N GLN A 105 -5.39 9.68 7.21
CA GLN A 105 -4.28 10.47 6.69
C GLN A 105 -3.81 9.86 5.37
N ILE A 106 -3.68 10.65 4.32
CA ILE A 106 -3.16 10.19 3.04
C ILE A 106 -1.70 10.59 2.94
N LEU A 107 -0.83 9.59 2.73
CA LEU A 107 0.59 9.76 2.47
C LEU A 107 0.82 9.55 0.97
N ASP A 108 1.06 10.66 0.28
CA ASP A 108 1.46 10.68 -1.13
C ASP A 108 2.99 10.58 -1.19
N LEU A 109 3.49 9.38 -1.56
CA LEU A 109 4.92 9.07 -1.55
C LEU A 109 5.67 9.84 -2.64
N GLY A 110 5.01 10.14 -3.76
CA GLY A 110 5.58 10.89 -4.86
C GLY A 110 5.67 12.40 -4.64
N ALA A 111 4.94 12.93 -3.64
CA ALA A 111 4.88 14.38 -3.42
C ALA A 111 6.24 15.01 -3.08
N SER A 112 7.13 14.26 -2.46
CA SER A 112 8.49 14.70 -2.10
C SER A 112 9.55 14.44 -3.18
N ILE A 113 9.18 13.73 -4.25
CA ILE A 113 10.10 13.38 -5.35
C ILE A 113 10.07 14.53 -6.37
N PRO A 114 11.21 15.19 -6.65
CA PRO A 114 11.27 16.22 -7.67
C PRO A 114 10.85 15.69 -9.04
N ASP A 115 10.21 16.54 -9.86
CA ASP A 115 9.95 16.19 -11.24
C ASP A 115 11.29 16.26 -12.01
N VAL A 116 11.75 15.11 -12.48
CA VAL A 116 12.92 15.06 -13.36
C VAL A 116 12.42 15.31 -14.77
N PRO A 117 12.92 16.36 -15.46
CA PRO A 117 12.62 16.54 -16.86
C PRO A 117 13.10 15.30 -17.62
N VAL A 118 12.20 14.51 -18.14
CA VAL A 118 12.57 13.48 -19.11
C VAL A 118 12.99 14.26 -20.35
N ALA A 119 14.29 14.23 -20.69
CA ALA A 119 14.73 14.70 -21.99
C ALA A 119 13.87 13.94 -23.01
N ALA A 120 13.09 14.68 -23.79
CA ALA A 120 12.40 14.08 -24.91
C ALA A 120 13.48 13.60 -25.87
N ASP A 121 13.87 12.32 -25.74
CA ASP A 121 14.56 11.63 -26.79
C ASP A 121 13.62 11.68 -27.97
N SER A 122 13.94 12.57 -28.89
CA SER A 122 13.39 12.60 -30.23
C SER A 122 13.81 11.31 -30.94
N ALA A 123 13.17 10.20 -30.53
CA ALA A 123 13.14 9.02 -31.36
C ALA A 123 12.27 9.39 -32.56
N GLU A 124 12.89 9.97 -33.57
CA GLU A 124 12.37 9.92 -34.92
C GLU A 124 12.21 8.44 -35.25
N HIS A 125 11.01 7.93 -35.06
CA HIS A 125 10.60 6.69 -35.67
C HIS A 125 10.52 6.97 -37.15
N ASP A 126 11.59 6.65 -37.85
CA ASP A 126 11.61 6.47 -39.31
C ASP A 126 10.47 5.48 -39.62
N HIS A 127 9.34 6.01 -40.07
CA HIS A 127 8.33 5.23 -40.73
C HIS A 127 8.93 4.73 -42.03
N HIS A 128 9.46 3.49 -42.03
CA HIS A 128 9.73 2.77 -43.25
C HIS A 128 8.39 2.54 -43.93
N ASP A 129 8.08 3.41 -44.86
CA ASP A 129 7.03 3.20 -45.88
C ASP A 129 7.42 1.92 -46.65
N HIS A 130 6.84 0.82 -46.28
CA HIS A 130 6.81 -0.35 -47.15
C HIS A 130 5.84 -0.06 -48.28
N ALA A 131 6.40 0.42 -49.40
CA ALA A 131 5.70 0.43 -50.66
C ALA A 131 5.38 -1.02 -51.02
N GLU A 132 4.13 -1.41 -50.87
CA GLU A 132 3.60 -2.68 -51.43
C GLU A 132 3.48 -2.54 -52.95
N ASP A 133 4.50 -2.95 -53.66
CA ASP A 133 4.44 -3.21 -55.10
C ASP A 133 3.92 -4.66 -55.30
N GLY A 134 2.60 -4.77 -55.17
CA GLY A 134 1.87 -6.03 -55.34
C GLY A 134 1.30 -6.14 -56.74
N SER A 135 2.13 -6.33 -57.75
CA SER A 135 1.68 -6.76 -59.08
C SER A 135 1.36 -8.27 -59.09
N CYS A 136 0.15 -8.65 -58.76
CA CYS A 136 -0.36 -10.00 -59.03
C CYS A 136 -0.97 -10.05 -60.40
N SER A 137 -0.21 -10.50 -61.40
CA SER A 137 -0.74 -10.87 -62.70
C SER A 137 -1.39 -12.28 -62.63
N HIS A 138 -2.72 -12.31 -62.74
CA HIS A 138 -3.46 -13.56 -62.98
C HIS A 138 -3.38 -13.88 -64.46
N GLY A 139 -2.73 -15.00 -64.82
CA GLY A 139 -2.79 -15.60 -66.13
C GLY A 139 -4.04 -16.48 -66.27
N PRO A 140 -4.65 -16.60 -67.46
CA PRO A 140 -5.84 -17.36 -67.64
C PRO A 140 -5.56 -18.87 -67.70
N ASN A 141 -6.45 -19.62 -67.06
CA ASN A 141 -6.48 -21.08 -67.16
C ASN A 141 -6.99 -21.52 -68.51
N ASP A 142 -6.29 -22.45 -69.18
CA ASP A 142 -6.83 -23.43 -70.11
C ASP A 142 -6.85 -24.77 -69.43
#